data_c6a6e1377b9f182f7c00ea3e31ab65c7
#
_entry.id   c6a6e1377b9f182f7c00ea3e31ab65c7
#
_cell.length_a   1.000
_cell.length_b   1.000
_cell.length_c   1.000
_cell.angle_alpha   90.00
_cell.angle_beta   90.00
_cell.angle_gamma   90.00
#
_symmetry.space_group_name_H-M   'P 1'
#
loop_
_entity.id
_entity.type
_entity.pdbx_description
1 polymer ?
#
loop_
_entity_poly.entity_id
_entity_poly.type
_entity_poly.pdbx_seq_one_letter_code
_entity_poly.pdbx_strand_id
1 'polypeptide(L)'
;MTDDELVGGFESGLLAPGRFGHREHLRLAWCYLTRFGRDETERKLLAGLRAFAARAGKPDKFDAALTSAWVGVLADASAQIGSPATFEALIAARPDLLDSATVGARR
;
A
#
# COMPACT_ATOMS: atom_id res chain seq x y z
N MET A 1 4.45 -4.45 -14.56
CA MET A 1 3.21 -4.94 -13.93
C MET A 1 2.20 -3.81 -13.89
N THR A 2 1.00 -4.03 -14.42
CA THR A 2 -0.08 -3.03 -14.37
C THR A 2 -0.69 -2.98 -12.98
N ASP A 3 -1.51 -1.94 -12.72
CA ASP A 3 -2.25 -1.86 -11.47
C ASP A 3 -3.16 -3.08 -11.26
N ASP A 4 -3.87 -3.50 -12.31
CA ASP A 4 -4.76 -4.65 -12.23
C ASP A 4 -4.00 -5.96 -12.00
N GLU A 5 -2.83 -6.11 -12.60
CA GLU A 5 -1.97 -7.26 -12.37
C GLU A 5 -1.47 -7.32 -10.92
N LEU A 6 -1.10 -6.16 -10.36
CA LEU A 6 -0.66 -6.08 -8.97
C LEU A 6 -1.79 -6.44 -8.01
N VAL A 7 -2.95 -5.81 -8.18
CA VAL A 7 -4.12 -6.05 -7.32
C VAL A 7 -4.58 -7.50 -7.45
N GLY A 8 -4.72 -7.99 -8.67
CA GLY A 8 -5.16 -9.36 -8.92
C GLY A 8 -4.21 -10.41 -8.39
N GLY A 9 -2.90 -10.18 -8.58
CA GLY A 9 -1.88 -11.09 -8.07
C GLY A 9 -1.86 -11.14 -6.54
N PHE A 10 -2.01 -9.98 -5.91
CA PHE A 10 -2.09 -9.89 -4.46
C PHE A 10 -3.33 -10.61 -3.91
N GLU A 11 -4.49 -10.34 -4.48
CA GLU A 11 -5.76 -10.89 -4.00
C GLU A 11 -5.87 -12.39 -4.23
N SER A 12 -5.31 -12.88 -5.34
CA SER A 12 -5.35 -14.32 -5.66
C SER A 12 -4.30 -15.13 -4.92
N GLY A 13 -3.33 -14.48 -4.27
CA GLY A 13 -2.23 -15.16 -3.61
C GLY A 13 -1.13 -15.63 -4.53
N LEU A 14 -1.14 -15.20 -5.80
CA LEU A 14 -0.16 -15.60 -6.80
C LEU A 14 1.06 -14.68 -6.88
N LEU A 15 1.00 -13.50 -6.24
CA LEU A 15 2.12 -12.56 -6.27
C LEU A 15 3.28 -13.10 -5.44
N ALA A 16 4.45 -13.24 -6.07
CA ALA A 16 5.64 -13.73 -5.38
C ALA A 16 6.13 -12.71 -4.35
N PRO A 17 6.49 -13.16 -3.12
CA PRO A 17 6.97 -12.25 -2.09
C PRO A 17 8.15 -11.38 -2.51
N GLY A 18 9.08 -11.90 -3.32
CA GLY A 18 10.23 -11.17 -3.81
C GLY A 18 9.90 -10.04 -4.78
N ARG A 19 8.67 -9.99 -5.27
CA ARG A 19 8.18 -8.94 -6.19
C ARG A 19 7.31 -7.92 -5.48
N PHE A 20 7.20 -7.98 -4.17
CA PHE A 20 6.30 -7.16 -3.38
C PHE A 20 7.09 -6.36 -2.34
N GLY A 21 7.85 -5.36 -2.82
CA GLY A 21 8.61 -4.46 -1.96
C GLY A 21 7.78 -3.25 -1.51
N HIS A 22 8.46 -2.28 -0.88
CA HIS A 22 7.81 -1.10 -0.34
C HIS A 22 7.04 -0.31 -1.41
N ARG A 23 7.63 -0.13 -2.59
CA ARG A 23 6.96 0.58 -3.70
C ARG A 23 5.67 -0.11 -4.10
N GLU A 24 5.67 -1.43 -4.20
CA GLU A 24 4.48 -2.20 -4.56
C GLU A 24 3.41 -2.15 -3.48
N HIS A 25 3.82 -2.13 -2.19
CA HIS A 25 2.89 -1.92 -1.08
C HIS A 25 2.18 -0.57 -1.22
N LEU A 26 2.93 0.50 -1.49
CA LEU A 26 2.37 1.84 -1.67
C LEU A 26 1.41 1.88 -2.85
N ARG A 27 1.82 1.29 -3.96
CA ARG A 27 1.01 1.26 -5.17
C ARG A 27 -0.29 0.51 -4.96
N LEU A 28 -0.23 -0.63 -4.28
CA LEU A 28 -1.42 -1.41 -3.93
C LEU A 28 -2.37 -0.59 -3.06
N ALA A 29 -1.85 0.06 -2.02
CA ALA A 29 -2.64 0.91 -1.14
C ALA A 29 -3.28 2.07 -1.91
N TRP A 30 -2.52 2.70 -2.80
CA TRP A 30 -3.04 3.79 -3.64
C TRP A 30 -4.17 3.29 -4.56
N CYS A 31 -4.01 2.11 -5.17
CA CYS A 31 -5.05 1.51 -6.00
C CYS A 31 -6.34 1.29 -5.20
N TYR A 32 -6.24 0.76 -4.00
CA TYR A 32 -7.40 0.58 -3.14
C TYR A 32 -8.03 1.91 -2.72
N LEU A 33 -7.20 2.89 -2.36
CA LEU A 33 -7.70 4.23 -1.98
C LEU A 33 -8.52 4.86 -3.09
N THR A 34 -8.07 4.76 -4.33
CA THR A 34 -8.78 5.34 -5.47
C THR A 34 -10.05 4.59 -5.81
N ARG A 35 -10.13 3.30 -5.48
CA ARG A 35 -11.29 2.46 -5.79
C ARG A 35 -12.32 2.42 -4.67
N PHE A 36 -11.90 2.46 -3.42
CA PHE A 36 -12.76 2.14 -2.28
C PHE A 36 -12.76 3.17 -1.16
N GLY A 37 -11.85 4.12 -1.16
CA GLY A 37 -11.70 5.09 -0.07
C GLY A 37 -10.90 4.54 1.11
N ARG A 38 -10.71 5.39 2.13
CA ARG A 38 -9.77 5.12 3.22
C ARG A 38 -10.15 3.92 4.09
N ASP A 39 -11.39 3.86 4.56
CA ASP A 39 -11.80 2.84 5.53
C ASP A 39 -11.78 1.44 4.93
N GLU A 40 -12.31 1.30 3.71
CA GLU A 40 -12.31 0.03 3.00
C GLU A 40 -10.90 -0.42 2.64
N THR A 41 -10.04 0.53 2.25
CA THR A 41 -8.63 0.26 1.96
C THR A 41 -7.92 -0.30 3.18
N GLU A 42 -8.13 0.30 4.34
CA GLU A 42 -7.52 -0.18 5.58
C GLU A 42 -7.92 -1.63 5.88
N ARG A 43 -9.23 -1.93 5.79
CA ARG A 43 -9.72 -3.29 6.03
C ARG A 43 -9.13 -4.30 5.05
N LYS A 44 -9.11 -3.96 3.76
CA LYS A 44 -8.57 -4.85 2.72
C LYS A 44 -7.09 -5.09 2.88
N LEU A 45 -6.32 -4.06 3.21
CA LEU A 45 -4.88 -4.19 3.42
C LEU A 45 -4.56 -4.99 4.69
N LEU A 46 -5.28 -4.73 5.77
CA LEU A 46 -5.05 -5.48 7.01
C LEU A 46 -5.28 -6.98 6.79
N ALA A 47 -6.41 -7.35 6.19
CA ALA A 47 -6.71 -8.75 5.92
C ALA A 47 -5.75 -9.36 4.90
N GLY A 48 -5.50 -8.65 3.80
CA GLY A 48 -4.68 -9.16 2.70
C GLY A 48 -3.21 -9.29 3.04
N LEU A 49 -2.65 -8.31 3.75
CA LEU A 49 -1.24 -8.36 4.15
C LEU A 49 -0.98 -9.41 5.23
N ARG A 50 -1.94 -9.61 6.14
CA ARG A 50 -1.85 -10.69 7.11
C ARG A 50 -1.77 -12.05 6.40
N ALA A 51 -2.66 -12.28 5.43
CA ALA A 51 -2.67 -13.52 4.66
C ALA A 51 -1.41 -13.67 3.80
N PHE A 52 -0.94 -12.57 3.20
CA PHE A 52 0.28 -12.57 2.38
C PHE A 52 1.50 -12.98 3.22
N ALA A 53 1.66 -12.37 4.40
CA ALA A 53 2.78 -12.69 5.30
C ALA A 53 2.74 -14.15 5.75
N ALA A 54 1.55 -14.66 6.04
CA ALA A 54 1.39 -16.07 6.42
C ALA A 54 1.80 -17.00 5.30
N ARG A 55 1.37 -16.72 4.05
CA ARG A 55 1.75 -17.54 2.88
C ARG A 55 3.24 -17.47 2.59
N ALA A 56 3.87 -16.33 2.88
CA ALA A 56 5.31 -16.17 2.70
C ALA A 56 6.13 -16.84 3.81
N GLY A 57 5.48 -17.43 4.80
CA GLY A 57 6.16 -18.07 5.93
C GLY A 57 6.73 -17.08 6.93
N LYS A 58 6.27 -15.83 6.92
CA LYS A 58 6.77 -14.75 7.78
C LYS A 58 5.61 -13.97 8.42
N PRO A 59 4.71 -14.65 9.16
CA PRO A 59 3.52 -13.99 9.72
C PRO A 59 3.85 -12.86 10.70
N ASP A 60 5.00 -12.91 11.35
CA ASP A 60 5.47 -11.88 12.28
C ASP A 60 6.01 -10.62 11.59
N LYS A 61 6.18 -10.65 10.26
CA LYS A 61 6.51 -9.46 9.48
C LYS A 61 5.30 -8.53 9.29
N PHE A 62 4.09 -9.04 9.47
CA PHE A 62 2.89 -8.23 9.35
C PHE A 62 2.75 -7.31 10.57
N ASP A 63 2.57 -6.01 10.33
CA ASP A 63 2.40 -4.99 11.37
C ASP A 63 1.14 -4.20 11.07
N ALA A 64 0.08 -4.46 11.84
CA ALA A 64 -1.22 -3.83 11.64
C ALA A 64 -1.15 -2.31 11.87
N ALA A 65 -0.46 -1.87 12.91
CA ALA A 65 -0.33 -0.45 13.23
C ALA A 65 0.42 0.30 12.13
N LEU A 66 1.48 -0.28 11.61
CA LEU A 66 2.26 0.30 10.52
C LEU A 66 1.43 0.38 9.24
N THR A 67 0.67 -0.67 8.94
CA THR A 67 -0.22 -0.70 7.77
C THR A 67 -1.26 0.42 7.85
N SER A 68 -1.92 0.56 8.99
CA SER A 68 -2.92 1.63 9.20
C SER A 68 -2.29 3.02 9.09
N ALA A 69 -1.07 3.19 9.63
CA ALA A 69 -0.35 4.46 9.53
C ALA A 69 -0.05 4.83 8.08
N TRP A 70 0.38 3.87 7.26
CA TRP A 70 0.66 4.12 5.84
C TRP A 70 -0.61 4.45 5.05
N VAL A 71 -1.75 3.84 5.36
CA VAL A 71 -3.02 4.20 4.73
C VAL A 71 -3.33 5.68 4.99
N GLY A 72 -3.15 6.13 6.23
CA GLY A 72 -3.35 7.52 6.61
C GLY A 72 -2.40 8.47 5.86
N VAL A 73 -1.12 8.13 5.79
CA VAL A 73 -0.11 8.93 5.07
C VAL A 73 -0.48 9.07 3.60
N LEU A 74 -0.84 7.97 2.94
CA LEU A 74 -1.19 7.99 1.52
C LEU A 74 -2.50 8.75 1.26
N ALA A 75 -3.50 8.57 2.12
CA ALA A 75 -4.77 9.28 1.99
C ALA A 75 -4.57 10.78 2.11
N ASP A 76 -3.79 11.23 3.10
CA ASP A 76 -3.48 12.64 3.31
C ASP A 76 -2.67 13.21 2.14
N ALA A 77 -1.65 12.50 1.67
CA ALA A 77 -0.83 12.93 0.55
C ALA A 77 -1.66 13.08 -0.72
N SER A 78 -2.52 12.11 -1.00
CA SER A 78 -3.40 12.14 -2.17
C SER A 78 -4.35 13.33 -2.12
N ALA A 79 -4.93 13.60 -0.95
CA ALA A 79 -5.84 14.74 -0.78
C ALA A 79 -5.11 16.08 -0.95
N GLN A 80 -3.89 16.20 -0.42
CA GLN A 80 -3.08 17.42 -0.54
C GLN A 80 -2.68 17.73 -1.97
N ILE A 81 -2.45 16.69 -2.80
CA ILE A 81 -2.07 16.83 -4.20
C ILE A 81 -3.29 17.04 -5.10
N GLY A 82 -4.49 16.77 -4.59
CA GLY A 82 -5.73 16.92 -5.37
C GLY A 82 -6.10 15.64 -6.14
N SER A 83 -5.89 14.49 -5.53
CA SER A 83 -6.25 13.17 -6.09
C SER A 83 -5.52 12.88 -7.41
N PRO A 84 -4.23 12.57 -7.35
CA PRO A 84 -3.43 12.32 -8.56
C PRO A 84 -4.02 11.19 -9.40
N ALA A 85 -3.93 11.32 -10.72
CA ALA A 85 -4.54 10.37 -11.66
C ALA A 85 -3.79 9.04 -11.72
N THR A 86 -2.48 9.04 -11.39
CA THR A 86 -1.64 7.84 -11.44
C THR A 86 -0.76 7.75 -10.20
N PHE A 87 -0.30 6.54 -9.90
CA PHE A 87 0.66 6.34 -8.82
C PHE A 87 1.96 7.09 -9.08
N GLU A 88 2.40 7.12 -10.35
CA GLU A 88 3.62 7.85 -10.74
C GLU A 88 3.49 9.35 -10.46
N ALA A 89 2.32 9.93 -10.68
CA ALA A 89 2.06 11.34 -10.36
C ALA A 89 2.15 11.59 -8.86
N LEU A 90 1.62 10.68 -8.06
CA LEU A 90 1.72 10.77 -6.59
C LEU A 90 3.19 10.77 -6.15
N ILE A 91 3.97 9.83 -6.65
CA ILE A 91 5.39 9.68 -6.28
C ILE A 91 6.22 10.86 -6.80
N ALA A 92 5.91 11.39 -7.98
CA ALA A 92 6.59 12.57 -8.52
C ALA A 92 6.39 13.78 -7.61
N ALA A 93 5.19 13.95 -7.05
CA ALA A 93 4.88 15.05 -6.12
C ALA A 93 5.41 14.79 -4.70
N ARG A 94 5.49 13.52 -4.28
CA ARG A 94 5.91 13.13 -2.94
C ARG A 94 6.90 11.95 -3.01
N PRO A 95 8.13 12.19 -3.52
CA PRO A 95 9.13 11.11 -3.60
C PRO A 95 9.56 10.56 -2.24
N ASP A 96 9.37 11.33 -1.17
CA ASP A 96 9.64 10.88 0.21
C ASP A 96 8.81 9.65 0.61
N LEU A 97 7.68 9.42 -0.05
CA LEU A 97 6.84 8.25 0.25
C LEU A 97 7.55 6.93 -0.07
N LEU A 98 8.54 6.95 -0.96
CA LEU A 98 9.35 5.77 -1.25
C LEU A 98 10.32 5.40 -0.11
N ASP A 99 10.52 6.31 0.85
CA ASP A 99 11.32 6.03 2.03
C ASP A 99 10.42 5.47 3.12
N SER A 100 10.69 4.24 3.55
CA SER A 100 9.88 3.58 4.58
C SER A 100 9.92 4.31 5.94
N ALA A 101 10.90 5.17 6.17
CA ALA A 101 11.00 5.95 7.40
C ALA A 101 10.01 7.13 7.45
N THR A 102 9.41 7.52 6.32
CA THR A 102 8.51 8.67 6.25
C THR A 102 7.31 8.54 7.18
N VAL A 103 6.75 7.35 7.32
CA VAL A 103 5.60 7.12 8.21
C VAL A 103 5.99 7.34 9.67
N GLY A 104 7.20 6.97 10.06
CA GLY A 104 7.70 7.15 11.43
C GLY A 104 7.83 8.63 11.81
N ALA A 105 8.18 9.47 10.86
CA ALA A 105 8.33 10.92 11.09
C ALA A 105 6.99 11.61 11.36
N ARG A 106 5.87 10.98 11.05
CA ARG A 106 4.53 11.52 11.23
C ARG A 106 3.83 11.05 12.50
N ARG A 107 4.41 10.10 13.20
CA ARG A 107 3.82 9.54 14.43
C ARG A 107 3.98 10.45 15.63
#